data_8c46ca3b65663af9bfc3de4327dd131e
#
_entry.id   8c46ca3b65663af9bfc3de4327dd131e
#
_cell.length_a   1.000
_cell.length_b   1.000
_cell.length_c   1.000
_cell.angle_alpha   90.00
_cell.angle_beta   90.00
_cell.angle_gamma   90.00
#
_symmetry.space_group_name_H-M   'P 1'
#
loop_
_entity.id
_entity.type
_entity.pdbx_description
1 polymer ?
#
loop_
_entity_poly.entity_id
_entity_poly.type
_entity_poly.pdbx_seq_one_letter_code
_entity_poly.pdbx_strand_id
1 'polypeptide(L)'
;VASLLRDVEAASRRVAHLTPEEAARDEDFWFSVQQAFTVTRGLVNLNNGGVSPSPRIVTEALVRYVWQQEDATAYTMWQILEPQSETIRTGLAEIFGCDREEIAITRNASESLEILLMGMDFKPGDEILTTTQDYPRMLTTLRQRERREGLVLKMVKIPIPPKNLSEIAAAF
;
A
#
# COMPACT_ATOMS: atom_id res chain seq x y z
N VAL A 1 16.50 17.32 -4.39
CA VAL A 1 15.43 16.44 -4.92
C VAL A 1 15.83 15.85 -6.27
N ALA A 2 16.08 16.67 -7.30
CA ALA A 2 16.45 16.20 -8.64
C ALA A 2 17.76 15.36 -8.70
N SER A 3 18.67 15.52 -7.74
CA SER A 3 19.88 14.70 -7.67
C SER A 3 19.58 13.27 -7.21
N LEU A 4 18.76 13.09 -6.16
CA LEU A 4 18.43 11.77 -5.63
C LEU A 4 17.68 10.87 -6.60
N LEU A 5 16.74 11.43 -7.37
CA LEU A 5 16.09 10.66 -8.44
C LEU A 5 17.10 10.20 -9.49
N ARG A 6 17.99 11.12 -9.92
CA ARG A 6 19.04 10.77 -10.87
C ARG A 6 19.99 9.69 -10.33
N ASP A 7 20.29 9.72 -9.03
CA ASP A 7 21.16 8.71 -8.41
C ASP A 7 20.47 7.33 -8.37
N VAL A 8 19.18 7.26 -8.03
CA VAL A 8 18.40 6.02 -8.08
C VAL A 8 18.22 5.52 -9.51
N GLU A 9 17.92 6.41 -10.46
CA GLU A 9 17.83 6.05 -11.88
C GLU A 9 19.16 5.56 -12.43
N ALA A 10 20.27 6.18 -12.06
CA ALA A 10 21.60 5.72 -12.43
C ALA A 10 21.92 4.35 -11.83
N ALA A 11 21.56 4.11 -10.59
CA ALA A 11 21.68 2.81 -9.94
C ALA A 11 20.83 1.75 -10.66
N SER A 12 19.57 2.06 -11.01
CA SER A 12 18.68 1.16 -11.75
C SER A 12 19.26 0.80 -13.13
N ARG A 13 19.82 1.79 -13.83
CA ARG A 13 20.50 1.52 -15.12
C ARG A 13 21.71 0.61 -15.00
N ARG A 14 22.46 0.70 -13.89
CA ARG A 14 23.62 -0.19 -13.65
C ARG A 14 23.23 -1.65 -13.53
N VAL A 15 22.09 -1.95 -12.93
CA VAL A 15 21.61 -3.31 -12.70
C VAL A 15 20.64 -3.81 -13.81
N ALA A 16 20.29 -2.96 -14.78
CA ALA A 16 19.30 -3.30 -15.81
C ALA A 16 19.67 -4.49 -16.71
N HIS A 17 20.93 -4.88 -16.75
CA HIS A 17 21.45 -6.03 -17.50
C HIS A 17 21.46 -7.33 -16.67
N LEU A 18 21.21 -7.24 -15.36
CA LEU A 18 21.20 -8.37 -14.44
C LEU A 18 19.82 -9.06 -14.44
N THR A 19 19.79 -10.32 -14.04
CA THR A 19 18.52 -10.98 -13.69
C THR A 19 17.92 -10.33 -12.42
N PRO A 20 16.59 -10.47 -12.18
CA PRO A 20 15.96 -9.97 -10.97
C PRO A 20 16.64 -10.50 -9.69
N GLU A 21 17.05 -11.75 -9.66
CA GLU A 21 17.72 -12.40 -8.54
C GLU A 21 19.13 -11.85 -8.29
N GLU A 22 19.86 -11.51 -9.34
CA GLU A 22 21.18 -10.88 -9.25
C GLU A 22 21.06 -9.43 -8.81
N ALA A 23 20.13 -8.66 -9.40
CA ALA A 23 19.86 -7.29 -9.01
C ALA A 23 19.39 -7.18 -7.54
N ALA A 24 18.59 -8.15 -7.07
CA ALA A 24 18.13 -8.19 -5.68
C ALA A 24 19.27 -8.41 -4.67
N ARG A 25 20.43 -8.88 -5.09
CA ARG A 25 21.63 -9.10 -4.25
C ARG A 25 22.68 -8.00 -4.41
N ASP A 26 22.45 -7.01 -5.27
CA ASP A 26 23.37 -5.91 -5.49
C ASP A 26 23.26 -4.88 -4.36
N GLU A 27 24.17 -4.94 -3.40
CA GLU A 27 24.19 -4.06 -2.23
C GLU A 27 24.42 -2.58 -2.60
N ASP A 28 25.17 -2.28 -3.67
CA ASP A 28 25.40 -0.91 -4.13
C ASP A 28 24.12 -0.29 -4.71
N PHE A 29 23.31 -1.12 -5.40
CA PHE A 29 21.98 -0.71 -5.84
C PHE A 29 21.10 -0.37 -4.65
N TRP A 30 20.99 -1.27 -3.69
CA TRP A 30 20.16 -1.07 -2.50
C TRP A 30 20.65 0.07 -1.62
N PHE A 31 21.95 0.26 -1.51
CA PHE A 31 22.50 1.44 -0.82
C PHE A 31 22.01 2.73 -1.47
N SER A 32 22.04 2.82 -2.80
CA SER A 32 21.54 3.99 -3.54
C SER A 32 20.04 4.23 -3.31
N VAL A 33 19.22 3.16 -3.32
CA VAL A 33 17.78 3.22 -2.99
C VAL A 33 17.59 3.69 -1.54
N GLN A 34 18.35 3.15 -0.59
CA GLN A 34 18.28 3.51 0.83
C GLN A 34 18.54 5.00 1.06
N GLN A 35 19.45 5.63 0.28
CA GLN A 35 19.72 7.08 0.39
C GLN A 35 18.51 7.95 -0.01
N ALA A 36 17.54 7.41 -0.75
CA ALA A 36 16.32 8.14 -1.09
C ALA A 36 15.37 8.34 0.11
N PHE A 37 15.61 7.66 1.23
CA PHE A 37 14.79 7.74 2.44
C PHE A 37 15.53 8.46 3.57
N THR A 38 14.82 9.34 4.30
CA THR A 38 15.34 10.04 5.49
C THR A 38 14.98 9.27 6.76
N VAL A 39 15.56 8.09 6.93
CA VAL A 39 15.34 7.25 8.12
C VAL A 39 16.57 7.26 9.03
N THR A 40 16.37 7.09 10.32
CA THR A 40 17.48 6.91 11.26
C THR A 40 18.23 5.61 10.95
N ARG A 41 19.56 5.69 10.87
CA ARG A 41 20.41 4.52 10.56
C ARG A 41 20.72 3.65 11.78
N GLY A 42 20.43 4.16 12.97
CA GLY A 42 20.65 3.43 14.23
C GLY A 42 19.52 2.45 14.59
N LEU A 43 18.44 2.41 13.79
CA LEU A 43 17.29 1.54 14.02
C LEU A 43 16.97 0.74 12.76
N VAL A 44 16.89 -0.58 12.89
CA VAL A 44 16.39 -1.47 11.83
C VAL A 44 14.88 -1.64 11.98
N ASN A 45 14.12 -0.99 11.10
CA ASN A 45 12.65 -1.13 11.09
C ASN A 45 12.23 -2.36 10.28
N LEU A 46 11.74 -3.37 10.97
CA LEU A 46 11.22 -4.61 10.36
C LEU A 46 9.69 -4.61 10.21
N ASN A 47 9.00 -3.52 10.62
CA ASN A 47 7.55 -3.42 10.58
C ASN A 47 7.05 -2.39 9.55
N ASN A 48 7.55 -2.47 8.34
CA ASN A 48 7.12 -1.58 7.25
C ASN A 48 5.71 -1.93 6.71
N GLY A 49 5.16 -3.08 7.03
CA GLY A 49 3.79 -3.45 6.69
C GLY A 49 2.74 -2.61 7.44
N GLY A 50 3.02 -2.22 8.68
CA GLY A 50 2.14 -1.35 9.47
C GLY A 50 2.30 0.12 9.10
N VAL A 51 3.54 0.60 9.07
CA VAL A 51 3.90 1.99 8.72
C VAL A 51 5.23 1.99 8.00
N SER A 52 5.26 2.50 6.78
CA SER A 52 6.47 2.61 5.97
C SER A 52 6.89 4.07 5.80
N PRO A 53 8.20 4.38 5.85
CA PRO A 53 8.68 5.72 5.51
C PRO A 53 8.46 6.01 4.03
N SER A 54 8.14 7.25 3.71
CA SER A 54 8.09 7.72 2.33
C SER A 54 9.48 8.12 1.84
N PRO A 55 9.78 7.94 0.55
CA PRO A 55 10.95 8.56 -0.05
C PRO A 55 10.96 10.08 0.17
N ARG A 56 12.12 10.67 0.37
CA ARG A 56 12.25 12.11 0.65
C ARG A 56 11.56 12.99 -0.40
N ILE A 57 11.64 12.61 -1.68
CA ILE A 57 10.97 13.34 -2.77
C ILE A 57 9.46 13.40 -2.59
N VAL A 58 8.85 12.31 -2.11
CA VAL A 58 7.40 12.23 -1.85
C VAL A 58 7.03 13.14 -0.68
N THR A 59 7.79 13.10 0.42
CA THR A 59 7.56 13.95 1.59
C THR A 59 7.70 15.44 1.24
N GLU A 60 8.74 15.79 0.48
CA GLU A 60 8.96 17.19 0.02
C GLU A 60 7.86 17.65 -0.94
N ALA A 61 7.36 16.76 -1.81
CA ALA A 61 6.23 17.07 -2.68
C ALA A 61 4.95 17.31 -1.87
N LEU A 62 4.66 16.46 -0.89
CA LEU A 62 3.51 16.62 0.00
C LEU A 62 3.53 17.98 0.71
N VAL A 63 4.66 18.33 1.34
CA VAL A 63 4.82 19.61 2.03
C VAL A 63 4.62 20.78 1.06
N ARG A 64 5.17 20.72 -0.14
CA ARG A 64 5.02 21.75 -1.16
C ARG A 64 3.56 21.93 -1.60
N TYR A 65 2.83 20.82 -1.81
CA TYR A 65 1.42 20.89 -2.21
C TYR A 65 0.53 21.39 -1.07
N VAL A 66 0.85 21.08 0.18
CA VAL A 66 0.15 21.65 1.34
C VAL A 66 0.29 23.19 1.33
N TRP A 67 1.50 23.71 1.21
CA TRP A 67 1.71 25.17 1.13
C TRP A 67 1.03 25.82 -0.08
N GLN A 68 1.09 25.17 -1.24
CA GLN A 68 0.41 25.65 -2.45
C GLN A 68 -1.12 25.69 -2.27
N GLN A 69 -1.67 24.72 -1.56
CA GLN A 69 -3.10 24.71 -1.25
C GLN A 69 -3.48 25.83 -0.30
N GLU A 70 -2.69 26.10 0.72
CA GLU A 70 -2.94 27.19 1.69
C GLU A 70 -2.88 28.59 1.04
N ASP A 71 -2.00 28.76 0.05
CA ASP A 71 -1.83 30.04 -0.64
C ASP A 71 -3.06 30.47 -1.46
N ALA A 72 -3.76 29.53 -2.10
CA ALA A 72 -4.95 29.80 -2.92
C ALA A 72 -5.96 28.64 -2.83
N THR A 73 -6.46 28.37 -1.64
CA THR A 73 -7.13 27.13 -1.20
C THR A 73 -8.15 26.58 -2.21
N ALA A 74 -9.24 27.29 -2.48
CA ALA A 74 -10.31 26.80 -3.36
C ALA A 74 -9.84 26.67 -4.82
N TYR A 75 -9.07 27.62 -5.31
CA TYR A 75 -8.56 27.57 -6.67
C TYR A 75 -7.59 26.42 -6.88
N THR A 76 -6.61 26.27 -6.00
CA THR A 76 -5.61 25.19 -6.08
C THR A 76 -6.28 23.83 -5.96
N MET A 77 -7.20 23.66 -5.02
CA MET A 77 -7.87 22.41 -4.77
C MET A 77 -8.72 21.96 -5.97
N TRP A 78 -9.59 22.82 -6.48
CA TRP A 78 -10.58 22.42 -7.49
C TRP A 78 -10.12 22.62 -8.93
N GLN A 79 -9.22 23.58 -9.19
CA GLN A 79 -8.78 23.89 -10.56
C GLN A 79 -7.42 23.24 -10.91
N ILE A 80 -6.65 22.80 -9.91
CA ILE A 80 -5.32 22.24 -10.12
C ILE A 80 -5.22 20.81 -9.60
N LEU A 81 -5.42 20.58 -8.30
CA LEU A 81 -5.14 19.28 -7.69
C LEU A 81 -6.19 18.23 -8.05
N GLU A 82 -7.46 18.58 -8.03
CA GLU A 82 -8.53 17.64 -8.38
C GLU A 82 -8.41 17.14 -9.83
N PRO A 83 -8.25 17.99 -10.86
CA PRO A 83 -8.01 17.51 -12.22
C PRO A 83 -6.72 16.69 -12.39
N GLN A 84 -5.66 16.98 -11.61
CA GLN A 84 -4.41 16.22 -11.66
C GLN A 84 -4.56 14.81 -11.09
N SER A 85 -5.57 14.54 -10.27
CA SER A 85 -5.85 13.19 -9.76
C SER A 85 -6.09 12.17 -10.88
N GLU A 86 -6.66 12.60 -12.01
CA GLU A 86 -6.90 11.75 -13.17
C GLU A 86 -5.60 11.26 -13.82
N THR A 87 -4.57 12.09 -13.83
CA THR A 87 -3.24 11.68 -14.31
C THR A 87 -2.65 10.59 -13.40
N ILE A 88 -2.85 10.71 -12.09
CA ILE A 88 -2.38 9.72 -11.11
C ILE A 88 -3.17 8.42 -11.27
N ARG A 89 -4.50 8.49 -11.42
CA ARG A 89 -5.35 7.32 -11.67
C ARG A 89 -4.92 6.57 -12.92
N THR A 90 -4.65 7.29 -14.01
CA THR A 90 -4.15 6.71 -15.26
C THR A 90 -2.82 5.97 -15.05
N GLY A 91 -1.84 6.60 -14.40
CA GLY A 91 -0.56 5.96 -14.10
C GLY A 91 -0.70 4.73 -13.19
N LEU A 92 -1.60 4.76 -12.21
CA LEU A 92 -1.89 3.59 -11.38
C LEU A 92 -2.57 2.46 -12.18
N ALA A 93 -3.52 2.80 -13.05
CA ALA A 93 -4.19 1.83 -13.91
C ALA A 93 -3.21 1.10 -14.84
N GLU A 94 -2.24 1.81 -15.40
CA GLU A 94 -1.14 1.21 -16.19
C GLU A 94 -0.32 0.20 -15.37
N ILE A 95 0.01 0.54 -14.11
CA ILE A 95 0.77 -0.35 -13.21
C ILE A 95 -0.04 -1.58 -12.83
N PHE A 96 -1.33 -1.43 -12.55
CA PHE A 96 -2.22 -2.53 -12.14
C PHE A 96 -2.80 -3.32 -13.32
N GLY A 97 -2.68 -2.82 -14.56
CA GLY A 97 -3.21 -3.48 -15.75
C GLY A 97 -4.73 -3.48 -15.83
N CYS A 98 -5.37 -2.39 -15.40
CA CYS A 98 -6.84 -2.22 -15.38
C CYS A 98 -7.25 -0.87 -16.01
N ASP A 99 -8.55 -0.60 -16.12
CA ASP A 99 -9.05 0.69 -16.56
C ASP A 99 -8.93 1.73 -15.42
N ARG A 100 -8.66 2.98 -15.74
CA ARG A 100 -8.60 4.06 -14.74
C ARG A 100 -9.91 4.26 -13.98
N GLU A 101 -11.05 3.93 -14.60
CA GLU A 101 -12.36 3.99 -13.93
C GLU A 101 -12.54 2.90 -12.86
N GLU A 102 -11.67 1.87 -12.86
CA GLU A 102 -11.62 0.86 -11.81
C GLU A 102 -10.71 1.26 -10.63
N ILE A 103 -10.05 2.42 -10.71
CA ILE A 103 -9.15 2.93 -9.65
C ILE A 103 -9.87 3.97 -8.79
N ALA A 104 -9.98 3.70 -7.52
CA ALA A 104 -10.35 4.67 -6.48
C ALA A 104 -9.15 4.92 -5.56
N ILE A 105 -8.76 6.19 -5.41
CA ILE A 105 -7.66 6.59 -4.51
C ILE A 105 -8.23 6.84 -3.12
N THR A 106 -7.74 6.12 -2.13
CA THR A 106 -8.12 6.28 -0.73
C THR A 106 -6.91 6.71 0.11
N ARG A 107 -7.14 7.06 1.37
CA ARG A 107 -6.07 7.52 2.27
C ARG A 107 -5.11 6.40 2.68
N ASN A 108 -5.61 5.17 2.78
CA ASN A 108 -4.83 3.99 3.19
C ASN A 108 -5.60 2.70 2.95
N ALA A 109 -4.92 1.55 3.10
CA ALA A 109 -5.52 0.23 2.94
C ALA A 109 -6.69 -0.04 3.91
N SER A 110 -6.67 0.52 5.13
CA SER A 110 -7.78 0.36 6.07
C SER A 110 -9.05 1.00 5.54
N GLU A 111 -8.98 2.21 5.02
CA GLU A 111 -10.15 2.87 4.41
C GLU A 111 -10.68 2.09 3.20
N SER A 112 -9.78 1.63 2.32
CA SER A 112 -10.18 0.81 1.15
C SER A 112 -10.92 -0.45 1.57
N LEU A 113 -10.38 -1.18 2.55
CA LEU A 113 -10.99 -2.41 3.06
C LEU A 113 -12.32 -2.13 3.77
N GLU A 114 -12.41 -1.05 4.56
CA GLU A 114 -13.67 -0.67 5.22
C GLU A 114 -14.77 -0.30 4.22
N ILE A 115 -14.43 0.43 3.15
CA ILE A 115 -15.38 0.73 2.08
C ILE A 115 -15.94 -0.55 1.47
N LEU A 116 -15.07 -1.52 1.16
CA LEU A 116 -15.49 -2.80 0.61
C LEU A 116 -16.29 -3.61 1.65
N LEU A 117 -15.75 -3.80 2.85
CA LEU A 117 -16.38 -4.60 3.90
C LEU A 117 -17.73 -4.06 4.33
N MET A 118 -17.90 -2.73 4.35
CA MET A 118 -19.17 -2.10 4.75
C MET A 118 -20.12 -1.91 3.57
N GLY A 119 -19.60 -1.88 2.33
CA GLY A 119 -20.40 -1.71 1.11
C GLY A 119 -20.95 -3.00 0.52
N MET A 120 -20.45 -4.17 0.92
CA MET A 120 -20.99 -5.45 0.45
C MET A 120 -22.33 -5.77 1.10
N ASP A 121 -23.32 -6.12 0.26
CA ASP A 121 -24.64 -6.57 0.70
C ASP A 121 -24.59 -8.04 1.11
N PHE A 122 -24.63 -8.28 2.41
CA PHE A 122 -24.72 -9.63 2.98
C PHE A 122 -26.11 -9.91 3.56
N LYS A 123 -26.43 -11.18 3.67
CA LYS A 123 -27.65 -11.68 4.33
C LYS A 123 -27.28 -12.39 5.63
N PRO A 124 -28.17 -12.43 6.62
CA PRO A 124 -27.98 -13.27 7.79
C PRO A 124 -27.66 -14.72 7.42
N GLY A 125 -26.59 -15.25 7.99
CA GLY A 125 -26.10 -16.60 7.68
C GLY A 125 -25.02 -16.67 6.59
N ASP A 126 -24.74 -15.59 5.86
CA ASP A 126 -23.63 -15.56 4.92
C ASP A 126 -22.30 -15.73 5.67
N GLU A 127 -21.38 -16.47 5.08
CA GLU A 127 -20.09 -16.78 5.69
C GLU A 127 -18.97 -15.87 5.17
N ILE A 128 -18.16 -15.39 6.08
CA ILE A 128 -16.91 -14.67 5.77
C ILE A 128 -15.74 -15.50 6.27
N LEU A 129 -14.83 -15.85 5.35
CA LEU A 129 -13.63 -16.59 5.66
C LEU A 129 -12.45 -15.62 5.81
N THR A 130 -11.74 -15.71 6.94
CA THR A 130 -10.52 -14.95 7.23
C THR A 130 -9.56 -15.78 8.08
N THR A 131 -8.45 -15.19 8.49
CA THR A 131 -7.45 -15.87 9.32
C THR A 131 -7.32 -15.23 10.70
N THR A 132 -6.81 -16.00 11.67
CA THR A 132 -6.48 -15.45 13.00
C THR A 132 -5.30 -14.48 12.98
N GLN A 133 -4.54 -14.46 11.88
CA GLN A 133 -3.39 -13.58 11.64
C GLN A 133 -3.73 -12.33 10.84
N ASP A 134 -4.98 -12.17 10.45
CA ASP A 134 -5.44 -10.97 9.74
C ASP A 134 -5.29 -9.72 10.62
N TYR A 135 -5.26 -8.57 9.96
CA TYR A 135 -5.07 -7.30 10.65
C TYR A 135 -6.18 -7.06 11.68
N PRO A 136 -5.83 -6.82 12.96
CA PRO A 136 -6.84 -6.78 14.04
C PRO A 136 -7.98 -5.77 13.83
N ARG A 137 -7.71 -4.65 13.13
CA ARG A 137 -8.74 -3.65 12.81
C ARG A 137 -9.79 -4.20 11.85
N MET A 138 -9.37 -4.98 10.84
CA MET A 138 -10.31 -5.64 9.91
C MET A 138 -11.13 -6.72 10.63
N LEU A 139 -10.50 -7.50 11.50
CA LEU A 139 -11.22 -8.47 12.34
C LEU A 139 -12.28 -7.80 13.22
N THR A 140 -12.03 -6.57 13.70
CA THR A 140 -13.00 -5.81 14.49
C THR A 140 -14.24 -5.47 13.66
N THR A 141 -14.06 -5.02 12.42
CA THR A 141 -15.16 -4.72 11.50
C THR A 141 -15.96 -5.97 11.15
N LEU A 142 -15.29 -7.08 10.83
CA LEU A 142 -15.94 -8.36 10.54
C LEU A 142 -16.77 -8.85 11.73
N ARG A 143 -16.23 -8.79 12.95
CA ARG A 143 -16.98 -9.13 14.18
C ARG A 143 -18.14 -8.18 14.47
N GLN A 144 -18.04 -6.91 14.05
CA GLN A 144 -19.14 -5.97 14.15
C GLN A 144 -20.28 -6.39 13.23
N ARG A 145 -19.98 -6.71 11.98
CA ARG A 145 -20.97 -7.18 10.99
C ARG A 145 -21.60 -8.51 11.42
N GLU A 146 -20.81 -9.47 11.91
CA GLU A 146 -21.32 -10.71 12.49
C GLU A 146 -22.38 -10.44 13.55
N ARG A 147 -22.10 -9.55 14.52
CA ARG A 147 -23.04 -9.23 15.60
C ARG A 147 -24.26 -8.44 15.17
N ARG A 148 -24.12 -7.55 14.19
CA ARG A 148 -25.22 -6.66 13.77
C ARG A 148 -26.09 -7.26 12.69
N GLU A 149 -25.51 -8.03 11.80
CA GLU A 149 -26.14 -8.50 10.57
C GLU A 149 -26.36 -10.01 10.56
N GLY A 150 -25.86 -10.71 11.57
CA GLY A 150 -26.03 -12.17 11.68
C GLY A 150 -25.16 -12.96 10.71
N LEU A 151 -24.03 -12.41 10.30
CA LEU A 151 -23.05 -13.12 9.47
C LEU A 151 -22.32 -14.19 10.30
N VAL A 152 -21.71 -15.13 9.63
CA VAL A 152 -20.91 -16.21 10.25
C VAL A 152 -19.42 -16.00 9.92
N LEU A 153 -18.65 -15.61 10.92
CA LEU A 153 -17.20 -15.40 10.75
C LEU A 153 -16.44 -16.72 10.93
N LYS A 154 -15.85 -17.21 9.86
CA LYS A 154 -14.98 -18.41 9.86
C LYS A 154 -13.53 -17.95 9.96
N MET A 155 -12.86 -18.32 11.05
CA MET A 155 -11.47 -17.93 11.29
C MET A 155 -10.55 -19.15 11.21
N VAL A 156 -9.64 -19.15 10.23
CA VAL A 156 -8.64 -20.19 10.03
C VAL A 156 -7.34 -19.80 10.72
N LYS A 157 -6.69 -20.75 11.36
CA LYS A 157 -5.35 -20.57 11.92
C LYS A 157 -4.32 -21.12 10.96
N ILE A 158 -3.52 -20.22 10.37
CA ILE A 158 -2.39 -20.61 9.52
C ILE A 158 -1.23 -21.06 10.40
N PRO A 159 -0.60 -22.24 10.12
CA PRO A 159 0.60 -22.66 10.86
C PRO A 159 1.76 -21.68 10.66
N ILE A 160 2.47 -21.34 11.74
CA ILE A 160 3.65 -20.44 11.71
C ILE A 160 4.78 -21.08 12.53
N PRO A 161 5.93 -21.40 11.91
CA PRO A 161 6.18 -21.38 10.46
C PRO A 161 5.46 -22.53 9.74
N PRO A 162 5.00 -22.35 8.50
CA PRO A 162 4.44 -23.42 7.69
C PRO A 162 5.59 -24.33 7.18
N LYS A 163 5.35 -25.63 7.05
CA LYS A 163 6.32 -26.57 6.49
C LYS A 163 6.44 -26.43 4.96
N ASN A 164 5.33 -26.12 4.32
CA ASN A 164 5.24 -25.92 2.87
C ASN A 164 3.93 -25.20 2.51
N LEU A 165 3.77 -24.82 1.24
CA LEU A 165 2.58 -24.12 0.74
C LEU A 165 1.30 -24.99 0.84
N SER A 166 1.43 -26.32 0.69
CA SER A 166 0.27 -27.22 0.78
C SER A 166 -0.33 -27.26 2.19
N GLU A 167 0.48 -27.08 3.23
CA GLU A 167 -0.01 -26.98 4.61
C GLU A 167 -0.84 -25.70 4.83
N ILE A 168 -0.45 -24.60 4.17
CA ILE A 168 -1.24 -23.36 4.20
C ILE A 168 -2.56 -23.57 3.46
N ALA A 169 -2.51 -24.11 2.25
CA ALA A 169 -3.72 -24.34 1.44
C ALA A 169 -4.71 -25.31 2.11
N ALA A 170 -4.20 -26.32 2.83
CA ALA A 170 -5.01 -27.30 3.56
C ALA A 170 -5.71 -26.71 4.80
N ALA A 171 -5.34 -25.51 5.24
CA ALA A 171 -5.99 -24.84 6.37
C ALA A 171 -7.30 -24.17 5.96
N PHE A 172 -7.51 -23.92 4.65
CA PHE A 172 -8.70 -23.35 4.05
C PHE A 172 -9.58 -24.44 3.40
#